data_9efbf3f02a59af47a728a0ccea40ec67
#
_entry.id   9efbf3f02a59af47a728a0ccea40ec67
#
_cell.length_a   1.000
_cell.length_b   1.000
_cell.length_c   1.000
_cell.angle_alpha   90.00
_cell.angle_beta   90.00
_cell.angle_gamma   90.00
#
_symmetry.space_group_name_H-M   'P 1'
#
loop_
_entity.id
_entity.type
_entity.pdbx_description
1 polymer ?
#
loop_
_entity_poly.entity_id
_entity_poly.type
_entity_poly.pdbx_seq_one_letter_code
_entity_poly.pdbx_strand_id
1 'polypeptide(L)'
;MDHYKSISELHRASNLGAPEHPMISMFTCDELRSCTLGWREFTTDFYMIAFKKIKAGHILYGRTKYDHENGSMLFSKPRQVIEMNNIELEEKGFILYVHEDFLSGHPLHSEIRKYGFFDYEANEALHLSEREEQIIWDLFSRIQSEYFNNTDEYSRDIMLTHLDSMLKYSQRFYKRQFINRTQLSGTTVSRFNASLATYFEDGNFQEKGLPSVKLMADMLNTSPRYLSDLLKQETGKTAIELIHIFLVSEAKNMLLSTDKTVAETAYLLGFENPPYFSRLFKKETGFSPNEYKKRVAFSGQQGVA
;
A
#
# COMPACT_ATOMS: atom_id res chain seq x y z
N MET A 1 20.79 -13.04 3.56
CA MET A 1 19.44 -12.68 4.02
C MET A 1 18.79 -13.91 4.59
N ASP A 2 18.39 -13.87 5.83
CA ASP A 2 17.77 -15.00 6.51
C ASP A 2 16.29 -15.13 6.17
N HIS A 3 15.77 -16.36 6.16
CA HIS A 3 14.35 -16.62 5.97
C HIS A 3 13.84 -17.56 7.06
N TYR A 4 12.91 -17.06 7.88
CA TYR A 4 12.34 -17.81 9.01
C TYR A 4 10.99 -18.42 8.61
N LYS A 5 10.94 -19.76 8.58
CA LYS A 5 9.73 -20.53 8.23
C LYS A 5 8.86 -20.85 9.44
N SER A 6 9.41 -20.82 10.64
CA SER A 6 8.68 -21.11 11.87
C SER A 6 8.90 -20.04 12.95
N ILE A 7 7.91 -19.86 13.81
CA ILE A 7 8.00 -18.97 14.97
C ILE A 7 9.20 -19.35 15.86
N SER A 8 9.44 -20.64 16.03
CA SER A 8 10.58 -21.14 16.83
C SER A 8 11.95 -20.77 16.24
N GLU A 9 12.10 -20.76 14.91
CA GLU A 9 13.32 -20.28 14.24
C GLU A 9 13.55 -18.78 14.49
N LEU A 10 12.48 -17.97 14.33
CA LEU A 10 12.54 -16.53 14.59
C LEU A 10 12.91 -16.24 16.04
N HIS A 11 12.28 -16.94 17.00
CA HIS A 11 12.55 -16.78 18.43
C HIS A 11 14.01 -17.09 18.76
N ARG A 12 14.53 -18.20 18.25
CA ARG A 12 15.94 -18.61 18.44
C ARG A 12 16.91 -17.57 17.88
N ALA A 13 16.65 -17.11 16.64
CA ALA A 13 17.48 -16.10 15.99
C ALA A 13 17.41 -14.73 16.67
N SER A 14 16.31 -14.43 17.35
CA SER A 14 16.09 -13.18 18.08
C SER A 14 16.41 -13.27 19.57
N ASN A 15 16.96 -14.41 20.02
CA ASN A 15 17.28 -14.67 21.43
C ASN A 15 16.08 -14.48 22.37
N LEU A 16 14.88 -14.82 21.88
CA LEU A 16 13.63 -14.85 22.65
C LEU A 16 13.45 -16.22 23.31
N GLY A 17 12.61 -16.29 24.34
CA GLY A 17 12.18 -17.55 24.95
C GLY A 17 11.46 -18.47 23.95
N ALA A 18 11.18 -19.73 24.34
CA ALA A 18 10.36 -20.62 23.53
C ALA A 18 8.95 -19.97 23.35
N PRO A 19 8.37 -20.03 22.13
CA PRO A 19 7.01 -19.52 21.92
C PRO A 19 5.98 -20.44 22.57
N GLU A 20 4.92 -19.86 23.14
CA GLU A 20 3.80 -20.61 23.72
C GLU A 20 2.95 -21.34 22.67
N HIS A 21 2.98 -20.84 21.43
CA HIS A 21 2.21 -21.41 20.32
C HIS A 21 3.08 -21.49 19.03
N PRO A 22 2.98 -22.58 18.24
CA PRO A 22 3.84 -22.79 17.06
C PRO A 22 3.54 -21.84 15.88
N MET A 23 2.33 -21.28 15.79
CA MET A 23 1.88 -20.51 14.62
C MET A 23 1.58 -19.03 14.92
N ILE A 24 1.59 -18.63 16.18
CA ILE A 24 1.39 -17.24 16.60
C ILE A 24 2.41 -16.90 17.68
N SER A 25 2.93 -15.71 17.66
CA SER A 25 3.79 -15.19 18.73
C SER A 25 3.50 -13.73 18.96
N MET A 26 3.55 -13.33 20.21
CA MET A 26 3.35 -11.96 20.59
C MET A 26 4.20 -11.61 21.80
N PHE A 27 4.65 -10.38 21.83
CA PHE A 27 5.42 -9.84 22.95
C PHE A 27 5.35 -8.32 22.97
N THR A 28 5.54 -7.75 24.13
CA THR A 28 5.64 -6.33 24.35
C THR A 28 7.11 -5.89 24.34
N CYS A 29 7.38 -4.62 24.11
CA CYS A 29 8.76 -4.13 24.02
C CYS A 29 9.50 -4.17 25.37
N ASP A 30 8.79 -4.12 26.49
CA ASP A 30 9.34 -4.28 27.85
C ASP A 30 9.78 -5.72 28.17
N GLU A 31 9.22 -6.73 27.51
CA GLU A 31 9.64 -8.13 27.62
C GLU A 31 10.97 -8.39 26.86
N LEU A 32 11.37 -7.51 25.96
CA LEU A 32 12.62 -7.60 25.24
C LEU A 32 13.78 -7.19 26.17
N ARG A 33 14.75 -8.07 26.41
CA ARG A 33 15.94 -7.82 27.23
C ARG A 33 16.79 -6.64 26.74
N SER A 34 16.60 -6.19 25.53
CA SER A 34 17.21 -5.02 24.93
C SER A 34 16.23 -4.41 23.95
N CYS A 35 15.86 -3.15 24.17
CA CYS A 35 15.09 -2.36 23.22
C CYS A 35 15.92 -1.91 22.00
N THR A 36 17.18 -2.35 21.90
CA THR A 36 18.08 -2.03 20.78
C THR A 36 18.18 -3.24 19.88
N LEU A 37 17.64 -3.12 18.68
CA LEU A 37 17.76 -4.11 17.61
C LEU A 37 18.89 -3.66 16.66
N GLY A 38 19.97 -4.45 16.58
CA GLY A 38 21.08 -4.21 15.65
C GLY A 38 20.63 -4.29 14.18
N TRP A 39 21.59 -4.14 13.26
CA TRP A 39 21.29 -4.31 11.83
C TRP A 39 20.87 -5.77 11.53
N ARG A 40 19.71 -5.92 10.90
CA ARG A 40 19.17 -7.21 10.46
C ARG A 40 18.37 -7.04 9.19
N GLU A 41 18.55 -7.98 8.27
CA GLU A 41 17.74 -8.11 7.05
C GLU A 41 17.23 -9.55 6.96
N PHE A 42 15.91 -9.73 6.92
CA PHE A 42 15.29 -11.04 6.91
C PHE A 42 13.90 -11.04 6.25
N THR A 43 13.42 -12.23 5.92
CA THR A 43 12.04 -12.50 5.48
C THR A 43 11.42 -13.58 6.37
N THR A 44 10.09 -13.66 6.39
CA THR A 44 9.35 -14.67 7.19
C THR A 44 8.15 -15.21 6.43
N ASP A 45 7.58 -16.33 6.86
CA ASP A 45 6.29 -16.84 6.41
C ASP A 45 5.13 -16.34 7.30
N PHE A 46 5.33 -15.21 8.00
CA PHE A 46 4.37 -14.63 8.94
C PHE A 46 3.88 -13.26 8.48
N TYR A 47 2.64 -12.94 8.83
CA TYR A 47 2.20 -11.56 8.95
C TYR A 47 2.82 -10.97 10.22
N MET A 48 3.34 -9.76 10.14
CA MET A 48 3.79 -8.99 11.29
C MET A 48 2.88 -7.78 11.45
N ILE A 49 2.39 -7.59 12.67
CA ILE A 49 1.61 -6.43 13.07
C ILE A 49 2.31 -5.86 14.30
N ALA A 50 2.80 -4.64 14.19
CA ALA A 50 3.53 -4.03 15.28
C ALA A 50 3.01 -2.63 15.58
N PHE A 51 2.93 -2.30 16.86
CA PHE A 51 2.78 -0.94 17.35
C PHE A 51 4.09 -0.53 18.00
N LYS A 52 4.65 0.59 17.60
CA LYS A 52 5.97 1.05 18.09
C LYS A 52 6.01 2.56 18.24
N LYS A 53 6.75 2.98 19.27
CA LYS A 53 7.32 4.32 19.39
C LYS A 53 8.83 4.16 19.32
N ILE A 54 9.50 4.82 18.38
CA ILE A 54 10.94 4.68 18.15
C ILE A 54 11.63 5.92 18.71
N LYS A 55 12.61 5.72 19.61
CA LYS A 55 13.44 6.79 20.18
C LYS A 55 14.56 7.19 19.23
N ALA A 56 15.22 6.22 18.61
CA ALA A 56 16.35 6.43 17.72
C ALA A 56 16.49 5.29 16.71
N GLY A 57 17.17 5.56 15.58
CA GLY A 57 17.35 4.61 14.49
C GLY A 57 16.26 4.74 13.43
N HIS A 58 16.20 3.79 12.50
CA HIS A 58 15.18 3.78 11.46
C HIS A 58 14.88 2.36 11.01
N ILE A 59 13.64 2.15 10.62
CA ILE A 59 13.20 0.95 9.93
C ILE A 59 13.10 1.29 8.44
N LEU A 60 13.72 0.47 7.60
CA LEU A 60 13.58 0.55 6.16
C LEU A 60 12.72 -0.63 5.69
N TYR A 61 11.72 -0.29 4.88
CA TYR A 61 11.03 -1.23 4.01
C TYR A 61 11.36 -0.80 2.59
N GLY A 62 12.30 -1.50 1.95
CA GLY A 62 12.90 -1.01 0.74
C GLY A 62 13.84 0.19 1.00
N ARG A 63 13.63 1.35 0.33
CA ARG A 63 14.57 2.49 0.35
C ARG A 63 14.15 3.69 1.21
N THR A 64 13.00 3.64 1.89
CA THR A 64 12.40 4.82 2.53
C THR A 64 12.48 4.76 4.05
N LYS A 65 12.89 5.88 4.69
CA LYS A 65 12.95 6.03 6.14
C LYS A 65 11.57 6.29 6.73
N TYR A 66 11.36 5.76 7.91
CA TYR A 66 10.15 5.89 8.71
C TYR A 66 10.18 7.12 9.62
N ASP A 67 9.07 7.86 9.73
CA ASP A 67 8.90 9.01 10.62
C ASP A 67 8.19 8.58 11.92
N HIS A 68 8.70 9.02 13.10
CA HIS A 68 8.49 8.35 14.39
C HIS A 68 7.86 9.18 15.51
N GLU A 69 7.48 10.42 15.28
CA GLU A 69 7.15 11.35 16.38
C GLU A 69 5.95 10.93 17.24
N ASN A 70 5.05 10.10 16.73
CA ASN A 70 3.89 9.57 17.46
C ASN A 70 3.78 8.05 17.27
N GLY A 71 3.22 7.33 18.23
CA GLY A 71 3.04 5.88 18.12
C GLY A 71 2.38 5.45 16.82
N SER A 72 2.96 4.44 16.17
CA SER A 72 2.56 4.03 14.83
C SER A 72 2.45 2.53 14.71
N MET A 73 1.51 2.10 13.87
CA MET A 73 1.40 0.69 13.46
C MET A 73 2.14 0.43 12.16
N LEU A 74 2.79 -0.71 12.14
CA LEU A 74 3.49 -1.29 11.00
C LEU A 74 2.87 -2.65 10.66
N PHE A 75 2.78 -2.92 9.36
CA PHE A 75 2.25 -4.18 8.85
C PHE A 75 3.23 -4.75 7.82
N SER A 76 3.51 -6.04 7.93
CA SER A 76 4.31 -6.75 6.93
C SER A 76 3.63 -8.07 6.60
N LYS A 77 3.63 -8.42 5.33
CA LYS A 77 3.10 -9.70 4.84
C LYS A 77 4.21 -10.75 4.76
N PRO A 78 3.85 -12.05 4.67
CA PRO A 78 4.81 -13.12 4.41
C PRO A 78 5.72 -12.80 3.21
N ARG A 79 7.00 -13.19 3.32
CA ARG A 79 8.05 -13.05 2.30
C ARG A 79 8.44 -11.62 1.93
N GLN A 80 7.95 -10.63 2.67
CA GLN A 80 8.42 -9.25 2.54
C GLN A 80 9.77 -9.09 3.24
N VAL A 81 10.70 -8.39 2.60
CA VAL A 81 12.00 -8.09 3.19
C VAL A 81 11.82 -7.04 4.29
N ILE A 82 12.28 -7.36 5.48
CA ILE A 82 12.32 -6.48 6.64
C ILE A 82 13.77 -6.15 6.92
N GLU A 83 14.12 -4.88 6.86
CA GLU A 83 15.44 -4.37 7.23
C GLU A 83 15.32 -3.51 8.49
N MET A 84 16.03 -3.88 9.54
CA MET A 84 16.10 -3.15 10.80
C MET A 84 17.51 -2.59 10.97
N ASN A 85 17.65 -1.31 11.21
CA ASN A 85 18.95 -0.66 11.33
C ASN A 85 19.07 0.09 12.65
N ASN A 86 19.74 -0.53 13.62
CA ASN A 86 20.05 0.04 14.93
C ASN A 86 18.85 0.74 15.60
N ILE A 87 17.71 0.03 15.66
CA ILE A 87 16.47 0.57 16.18
C ILE A 87 16.52 0.57 17.71
N GLU A 88 16.25 1.72 18.30
CA GLU A 88 15.98 1.88 19.72
C GLU A 88 14.48 2.15 19.90
N LEU A 89 13.78 1.22 20.55
CA LEU A 89 12.33 1.30 20.77
C LEU A 89 12.05 1.93 22.14
N GLU A 90 10.93 2.64 22.25
CA GLU A 90 10.35 2.95 23.57
C GLU A 90 9.80 1.67 24.22
N GLU A 91 9.68 1.68 25.55
CA GLU A 91 9.16 0.55 26.33
C GLU A 91 7.70 0.20 25.93
N LYS A 92 6.92 1.19 25.50
CA LYS A 92 5.55 0.99 25.04
C LYS A 92 5.52 0.57 23.56
N GLY A 93 5.28 -0.68 23.32
CA GLY A 93 5.09 -1.23 22.00
C GLY A 93 4.79 -2.72 22.05
N PHE A 94 4.28 -3.26 20.96
CA PHE A 94 4.07 -4.71 20.82
C PHE A 94 4.40 -5.17 19.40
N ILE A 95 4.69 -6.46 19.28
CA ILE A 95 4.81 -7.16 18.02
C ILE A 95 3.94 -8.41 18.11
N LEU A 96 3.15 -8.64 17.06
CA LEU A 96 2.34 -9.82 16.84
C LEU A 96 2.78 -10.47 15.52
N TYR A 97 3.26 -11.70 15.56
CA TYR A 97 3.54 -12.54 14.40
C TYR A 97 2.45 -13.59 14.25
N VAL A 98 1.93 -13.75 13.06
CA VAL A 98 0.89 -14.73 12.74
C VAL A 98 1.32 -15.50 11.50
N HIS A 99 1.60 -16.79 11.64
CA HIS A 99 1.93 -17.66 10.51
C HIS A 99 0.74 -17.74 9.54
N GLU A 100 1.02 -17.73 8.23
CA GLU A 100 -0.08 -17.75 7.24
C GLU A 100 -0.98 -18.98 7.39
N ASP A 101 -0.44 -20.14 7.82
CA ASP A 101 -1.22 -21.35 8.06
C ASP A 101 -2.16 -21.23 9.28
N PHE A 102 -1.91 -20.34 10.23
CA PHE A 102 -2.81 -20.08 11.35
C PHE A 102 -4.17 -19.56 10.89
N LEU A 103 -4.22 -18.94 9.71
CA LEU A 103 -5.44 -18.41 9.09
C LEU A 103 -6.20 -19.49 8.28
N SER A 104 -5.60 -20.64 8.02
CA SER A 104 -6.17 -21.67 7.13
C SER A 104 -7.54 -22.16 7.60
N GLY A 105 -8.53 -22.17 6.70
CA GLY A 105 -9.92 -22.55 7.03
C GLY A 105 -10.75 -21.46 7.70
N HIS A 106 -10.17 -20.31 8.09
CA HIS A 106 -10.91 -19.18 8.65
C HIS A 106 -11.16 -18.13 7.56
N PRO A 107 -12.31 -17.39 7.58
CA PRO A 107 -12.60 -16.33 6.60
C PRO A 107 -11.50 -15.26 6.48
N LEU A 108 -10.81 -14.96 7.56
CA LEU A 108 -9.70 -14.00 7.58
C LEU A 108 -8.56 -14.37 6.61
N HIS A 109 -8.37 -15.65 6.27
CA HIS A 109 -7.37 -16.08 5.30
C HIS A 109 -7.54 -15.39 3.93
N SER A 110 -8.77 -15.20 3.49
CA SER A 110 -9.06 -14.49 2.23
C SER A 110 -9.15 -12.98 2.41
N GLU A 111 -9.65 -12.51 3.55
CA GLU A 111 -9.86 -11.09 3.82
C GLU A 111 -8.53 -10.34 4.07
N ILE A 112 -7.55 -10.95 4.75
CA ILE A 112 -6.28 -10.31 5.10
C ILE A 112 -5.53 -9.82 3.85
N ARG A 113 -5.64 -10.54 2.73
CA ARG A 113 -5.01 -10.20 1.45
C ARG A 113 -5.63 -8.97 0.76
N LYS A 114 -6.82 -8.55 1.19
CA LYS A 114 -7.52 -7.38 0.64
C LYS A 114 -7.06 -6.07 1.31
N TYR A 115 -6.43 -6.15 2.47
CA TYR A 115 -5.92 -4.97 3.16
C TYR A 115 -4.65 -4.46 2.47
N GLY A 116 -4.76 -3.32 1.79
CA GLY A 116 -3.68 -2.70 1.02
C GLY A 116 -2.49 -2.28 1.86
N PHE A 117 -2.70 -1.99 3.15
CA PHE A 117 -1.65 -1.50 4.04
C PHE A 117 -0.54 -2.52 4.35
N PHE A 118 -0.71 -3.79 4.00
CA PHE A 118 0.39 -4.77 4.01
C PHE A 118 1.37 -4.58 2.84
N ASP A 119 1.03 -3.77 1.85
CA ASP A 119 1.87 -3.42 0.70
C ASP A 119 2.42 -1.99 0.79
N TYR A 120 2.19 -1.28 1.90
CA TYR A 120 2.67 0.07 2.11
C TYR A 120 4.15 0.07 2.53
N GLU A 121 4.82 1.18 2.28
CA GLU A 121 6.20 1.39 2.73
C GLU A 121 6.24 1.90 4.17
N ALA A 122 7.41 1.84 4.79
CA ALA A 122 7.57 2.18 6.21
C ALA A 122 7.21 3.65 6.55
N ASN A 123 7.48 4.57 5.63
CA ASN A 123 7.10 5.98 5.75
C ASN A 123 5.59 6.24 5.59
N GLU A 124 4.83 5.21 5.25
CA GLU A 124 3.38 5.24 5.09
C GLU A 124 2.67 4.57 6.27
N ALA A 125 3.34 4.47 7.41
CA ALA A 125 2.81 3.86 8.61
C ALA A 125 1.54 4.55 9.11
N LEU A 126 0.74 3.79 9.85
CA LEU A 126 -0.48 4.29 10.44
C LEU A 126 -0.18 5.01 11.75
N HIS A 127 -0.39 6.32 11.77
CA HIS A 127 -0.31 7.14 12.98
C HIS A 127 -1.64 7.11 13.73
N LEU A 128 -1.60 6.80 15.02
CA LEU A 128 -2.77 6.67 15.86
C LEU A 128 -2.94 7.90 16.75
N SER A 129 -4.18 8.35 16.94
CA SER A 129 -4.53 9.22 18.06
C SER A 129 -4.54 8.41 19.37
N GLU A 130 -4.47 9.05 20.52
CA GLU A 130 -4.50 8.39 21.84
C GLU A 130 -5.70 7.44 22.00
N ARG A 131 -6.88 7.85 21.53
CA ARG A 131 -8.08 7.02 21.58
C ARG A 131 -8.00 5.81 20.64
N GLU A 132 -7.39 5.96 19.48
CA GLU A 132 -7.19 4.87 18.53
C GLU A 132 -6.12 3.90 19.05
N GLU A 133 -5.06 4.42 19.65
CA GLU A 133 -4.04 3.62 20.34
C GLU A 133 -4.68 2.74 21.42
N GLN A 134 -5.56 3.31 22.26
CA GLN A 134 -6.27 2.54 23.29
C GLN A 134 -7.08 1.38 22.70
N ILE A 135 -7.81 1.61 21.61
CA ILE A 135 -8.60 0.56 20.94
C ILE A 135 -7.68 -0.58 20.45
N ILE A 136 -6.53 -0.25 19.87
CA ILE A 136 -5.57 -1.25 19.38
C ILE A 136 -4.96 -2.04 20.55
N TRP A 137 -4.59 -1.36 21.65
CA TRP A 137 -4.08 -2.02 22.84
C TRP A 137 -5.11 -2.93 23.51
N ASP A 138 -6.38 -2.54 23.57
CA ASP A 138 -7.46 -3.37 24.10
C ASP A 138 -7.62 -4.67 23.30
N LEU A 139 -7.54 -4.59 21.97
CA LEU A 139 -7.60 -5.76 21.10
C LEU A 139 -6.36 -6.64 21.23
N PHE A 140 -5.17 -6.04 21.31
CA PHE A 140 -3.94 -6.77 21.57
C PHE A 140 -3.99 -7.52 22.90
N SER A 141 -4.42 -6.86 23.97
CA SER A 141 -4.54 -7.45 25.31
C SER A 141 -5.53 -8.63 25.35
N ARG A 142 -6.60 -8.57 24.56
CA ARG A 142 -7.54 -9.71 24.43
C ARG A 142 -6.90 -10.91 23.71
N ILE A 143 -6.14 -10.68 22.65
CA ILE A 143 -5.38 -11.74 21.97
C ILE A 143 -4.34 -12.30 22.94
N GLN A 144 -3.64 -11.43 23.68
CA GLN A 144 -2.62 -11.82 24.65
C GLN A 144 -3.19 -12.66 25.79
N SER A 145 -4.34 -12.27 26.32
CA SER A 145 -5.04 -13.03 27.36
C SER A 145 -5.38 -14.46 26.89
N GLU A 146 -5.80 -14.60 25.63
CA GLU A 146 -6.12 -15.91 25.05
C GLU A 146 -4.85 -16.72 24.73
N TYR A 147 -3.79 -16.05 24.28
CA TYR A 147 -2.50 -16.65 23.95
C TYR A 147 -1.83 -17.33 25.16
N PHE A 148 -1.93 -16.72 26.34
CA PHE A 148 -1.35 -17.23 27.60
C PHE A 148 -2.32 -18.10 28.42
N ASN A 149 -3.55 -18.26 27.97
CA ASN A 149 -4.53 -19.11 28.63
C ASN A 149 -4.36 -20.58 28.25
N ASN A 150 -5.04 -21.49 28.95
CA ASN A 150 -5.13 -22.89 28.54
C ASN A 150 -5.86 -22.98 27.18
N THR A 151 -5.15 -23.47 26.18
CA THR A 151 -5.68 -23.60 24.81
C THR A 151 -6.81 -24.62 24.74
N ASP A 152 -7.95 -24.23 24.18
CA ASP A 152 -9.10 -25.08 23.90
C ASP A 152 -9.55 -24.95 22.42
N GLU A 153 -10.66 -25.57 22.06
CA GLU A 153 -11.20 -25.57 20.69
C GLU A 153 -11.64 -24.20 20.19
N TYR A 154 -11.89 -23.22 21.10
CA TYR A 154 -12.36 -21.87 20.78
C TYR A 154 -11.21 -20.86 20.70
N SER A 155 -10.09 -21.12 21.35
CA SER A 155 -8.97 -20.18 21.51
C SER A 155 -8.50 -19.59 20.18
N ARG A 156 -8.33 -20.42 19.15
CA ARG A 156 -7.92 -19.98 17.81
C ARG A 156 -8.93 -19.01 17.20
N ASP A 157 -10.22 -19.32 17.24
CA ASP A 157 -11.25 -18.50 16.63
C ASP A 157 -11.43 -17.17 17.38
N ILE A 158 -11.29 -17.17 18.71
CA ILE A 158 -11.30 -15.97 19.54
C ILE A 158 -10.12 -15.04 19.14
N MET A 159 -8.90 -15.57 19.08
CA MET A 159 -7.74 -14.81 18.67
C MET A 159 -7.90 -14.23 17.25
N LEU A 160 -8.38 -15.02 16.29
CA LEU A 160 -8.61 -14.58 14.92
C LEU A 160 -9.73 -13.53 14.81
N THR A 161 -10.77 -13.61 15.64
CA THR A 161 -11.83 -12.60 15.72
C THR A 161 -11.28 -11.24 16.18
N HIS A 162 -10.45 -11.23 17.21
CA HIS A 162 -9.82 -10.00 17.69
C HIS A 162 -8.79 -9.45 16.71
N LEU A 163 -8.04 -10.32 16.05
CA LEU A 163 -7.15 -9.94 14.95
C LEU A 163 -7.91 -9.30 13.79
N ASP A 164 -9.01 -9.91 13.34
CA ASP A 164 -9.86 -9.35 12.28
C ASP A 164 -10.41 -7.97 12.67
N SER A 165 -10.83 -7.80 13.93
CA SER A 165 -11.25 -6.51 14.46
C SER A 165 -10.13 -5.48 14.43
N MET A 166 -8.91 -5.85 14.83
CA MET A 166 -7.72 -4.99 14.80
C MET A 166 -7.42 -4.51 13.37
N LEU A 167 -7.46 -5.40 12.38
CA LEU A 167 -7.22 -5.07 10.98
C LEU A 167 -8.31 -4.15 10.39
N LYS A 168 -9.57 -4.37 10.75
CA LYS A 168 -10.70 -3.49 10.36
C LYS A 168 -10.56 -2.09 10.95
N TYR A 169 -10.18 -1.97 12.22
CA TYR A 169 -9.89 -0.67 12.84
C TYR A 169 -8.70 0.00 12.16
N SER A 170 -7.63 -0.73 11.89
CA SER A 170 -6.46 -0.19 11.17
C SER A 170 -6.84 0.35 9.80
N GLN A 171 -7.67 -0.36 9.03
CA GLN A 171 -8.18 0.13 7.75
C GLN A 171 -9.02 1.41 7.90
N ARG A 172 -9.87 1.49 8.93
CA ARG A 172 -10.66 2.69 9.23
C ARG A 172 -9.75 3.87 9.56
N PHE A 173 -8.70 3.64 10.34
CA PHE A 173 -7.77 4.69 10.76
C PHE A 173 -6.90 5.18 9.59
N TYR A 174 -6.49 4.30 8.68
CA TYR A 174 -5.85 4.72 7.42
C TYR A 174 -6.77 5.61 6.57
N LYS A 175 -8.06 5.28 6.46
CA LYS A 175 -9.01 6.16 5.75
C LYS A 175 -9.09 7.54 6.39
N ARG A 176 -9.14 7.64 7.72
CA ARG A 176 -9.07 8.92 8.45
C ARG A 176 -7.75 9.66 8.17
N GLN A 177 -6.61 8.95 8.20
CA GLN A 177 -5.29 9.53 7.91
C GLN A 177 -5.22 10.11 6.50
N PHE A 178 -5.78 9.43 5.50
CA PHE A 178 -5.85 9.93 4.13
C PHE A 178 -6.67 11.22 4.02
N ILE A 179 -7.83 11.29 4.68
CA ILE A 179 -8.67 12.51 4.70
C ILE A 179 -7.91 13.68 5.31
N ASN A 180 -7.28 13.48 6.46
CA ASN A 180 -6.50 14.51 7.13
C ASN A 180 -5.31 15.00 6.29
N ARG A 181 -4.61 14.07 5.62
CA ARG A 181 -3.47 14.39 4.75
C ARG A 181 -3.88 15.25 3.56
N THR A 182 -5.01 14.96 2.95
CA THR A 182 -5.57 15.78 1.84
C THR A 182 -5.81 17.22 2.26
N GLN A 183 -6.31 17.43 3.47
CA GLN A 183 -6.56 18.79 4.00
C GLN A 183 -5.27 19.57 4.29
N LEU A 184 -4.18 18.90 4.66
CA LEU A 184 -2.93 19.54 5.07
C LEU A 184 -1.93 19.79 3.94
N SER A 185 -1.90 18.94 2.88
CA SER A 185 -0.83 18.93 1.88
C SER A 185 -1.25 19.39 0.49
N GLY A 186 -2.49 19.85 0.29
CA GLY A 186 -3.07 19.98 -1.04
C GLY A 186 -3.44 18.61 -1.63
N THR A 187 -4.18 18.61 -2.72
CA THR A 187 -4.68 17.34 -3.26
C THR A 187 -3.54 16.53 -3.87
N THR A 188 -3.41 15.25 -3.48
CA THR A 188 -2.47 14.31 -4.10
C THR A 188 -2.73 14.20 -5.60
N VAL A 189 -3.99 14.34 -6.01
CA VAL A 189 -4.43 14.39 -7.40
C VAL A 189 -3.73 15.51 -8.16
N SER A 190 -3.60 16.71 -7.59
CA SER A 190 -2.92 17.83 -8.28
C SER A 190 -1.44 17.52 -8.52
N ARG A 191 -0.75 16.97 -7.52
CA ARG A 191 0.65 16.56 -7.66
C ARG A 191 0.81 15.42 -8.67
N PHE A 192 -0.09 14.44 -8.63
CA PHE A 192 -0.11 13.32 -9.55
C PHE A 192 -0.32 13.78 -11.01
N ASN A 193 -1.28 14.66 -11.23
CA ASN A 193 -1.55 15.24 -12.56
C ASN A 193 -0.38 16.07 -13.06
N ALA A 194 0.25 16.86 -12.19
CA ALA A 194 1.44 17.61 -12.54
C ALA A 194 2.60 16.69 -12.95
N SER A 195 2.83 15.59 -12.21
CA SER A 195 3.85 14.59 -12.54
C SER A 195 3.56 13.90 -13.89
N LEU A 196 2.29 13.59 -14.18
CA LEU A 196 1.89 13.06 -15.49
C LEU A 196 2.17 14.08 -16.62
N ALA A 197 1.76 15.34 -16.43
CA ALA A 197 1.98 16.39 -17.42
C ALA A 197 3.48 16.55 -17.70
N THR A 198 4.32 16.68 -16.67
CA THR A 198 5.79 16.77 -16.82
C THR A 198 6.36 15.55 -17.55
N TYR A 199 5.90 14.34 -17.23
CA TYR A 199 6.36 13.12 -17.90
C TYR A 199 6.10 13.17 -19.42
N PHE A 200 4.97 13.74 -19.84
CA PHE A 200 4.62 13.91 -21.26
C PHE A 200 5.34 15.08 -21.92
N GLU A 201 5.44 16.22 -21.25
CA GLU A 201 6.13 17.41 -21.75
C GLU A 201 7.62 17.14 -22.00
N ASP A 202 8.27 16.37 -21.13
CA ASP A 202 9.68 15.95 -21.27
C ASP A 202 9.90 14.89 -22.37
N GLY A 203 8.85 14.40 -23.04
CA GLY A 203 8.96 13.37 -24.07
C GLY A 203 9.31 11.97 -23.55
N ASN A 204 9.28 11.75 -22.25
CA ASN A 204 9.65 10.47 -21.62
C ASN A 204 8.84 9.27 -22.13
N PHE A 205 7.60 9.48 -22.56
CA PHE A 205 6.74 8.41 -23.12
C PHE A 205 7.29 7.83 -24.43
N GLN A 206 8.07 8.58 -25.20
CA GLN A 206 8.69 8.09 -26.44
C GLN A 206 9.87 7.16 -26.15
N GLU A 207 10.63 7.43 -25.10
CA GLU A 207 11.81 6.66 -24.72
C GLU A 207 11.50 5.54 -23.73
N LYS A 208 10.63 5.82 -22.74
CA LYS A 208 10.33 4.93 -21.60
C LYS A 208 8.96 4.26 -21.68
N GLY A 209 8.16 4.57 -22.70
CA GLY A 209 6.82 4.04 -22.89
C GLY A 209 5.77 4.69 -21.98
N LEU A 210 4.63 4.01 -21.80
CA LEU A 210 3.52 4.50 -20.98
C LEU A 210 3.92 4.66 -19.51
N PRO A 211 3.45 5.72 -18.83
CA PRO A 211 3.68 5.87 -17.40
C PRO A 211 3.00 4.73 -16.63
N SER A 212 3.77 4.05 -15.78
CA SER A 212 3.26 3.03 -14.88
C SER A 212 2.90 3.63 -13.52
N VAL A 213 2.02 2.96 -12.77
CA VAL A 213 1.72 3.37 -11.38
C VAL A 213 2.98 3.39 -10.52
N LYS A 214 3.91 2.44 -10.76
CA LYS A 214 5.20 2.40 -10.06
C LYS A 214 6.02 3.65 -10.33
N LEU A 215 6.16 4.05 -11.59
CA LEU A 215 6.90 5.24 -11.97
C LEU A 215 6.30 6.51 -11.32
N MET A 216 4.99 6.65 -11.36
CA MET A 216 4.30 7.79 -10.72
C MET A 216 4.48 7.79 -9.20
N ALA A 217 4.45 6.64 -8.58
CA ALA A 217 4.69 6.47 -7.15
C ALA A 217 6.13 6.84 -6.78
N ASP A 218 7.12 6.39 -7.55
CA ASP A 218 8.53 6.74 -7.37
C ASP A 218 8.73 8.27 -7.48
N MET A 219 8.11 8.94 -8.46
CA MET A 219 8.16 10.40 -8.60
C MET A 219 7.55 11.15 -7.43
N LEU A 220 6.56 10.56 -6.75
CA LEU A 220 5.87 11.14 -5.61
C LEU A 220 6.42 10.66 -4.26
N ASN A 221 7.47 9.83 -4.25
CA ASN A 221 8.08 9.20 -3.06
C ASN A 221 7.05 8.44 -2.22
N THR A 222 6.26 7.58 -2.88
CA THR A 222 5.23 6.74 -2.24
C THR A 222 5.27 5.33 -2.82
N SER A 223 4.66 4.37 -2.11
CA SER A 223 4.43 3.06 -2.70
C SER A 223 3.30 3.09 -3.74
N PRO A 224 3.34 2.23 -4.78
CA PRO A 224 2.28 2.15 -5.79
C PRO A 224 0.89 1.88 -5.19
N ARG A 225 0.85 1.05 -4.16
CA ARG A 225 -0.39 0.69 -3.49
C ARG A 225 -0.96 1.86 -2.68
N TYR A 226 -0.13 2.51 -1.86
CA TYR A 226 -0.52 3.67 -1.08
C TYR A 226 -1.02 4.82 -1.98
N LEU A 227 -0.27 5.12 -3.06
CA LEU A 227 -0.68 6.12 -4.05
C LEU A 227 -2.07 5.81 -4.62
N SER A 228 -2.30 4.56 -5.04
CA SER A 228 -3.59 4.14 -5.59
C SER A 228 -4.73 4.27 -4.58
N ASP A 229 -4.52 3.88 -3.34
CA ASP A 229 -5.55 3.94 -2.29
C ASP A 229 -5.85 5.40 -1.91
N LEU A 230 -4.82 6.26 -1.85
CA LEU A 230 -4.95 7.69 -1.58
C LEU A 230 -5.72 8.41 -2.71
N LEU A 231 -5.34 8.19 -3.97
CA LEU A 231 -6.04 8.76 -5.13
C LEU A 231 -7.48 8.27 -5.22
N LYS A 232 -7.71 6.99 -4.92
CA LYS A 232 -9.06 6.43 -4.87
C LYS A 232 -9.93 7.06 -3.79
N GLN A 233 -9.35 7.39 -2.64
CA GLN A 233 -10.05 8.11 -1.58
C GLN A 233 -10.42 9.54 -2.01
N GLU A 234 -9.53 10.23 -2.75
CA GLU A 234 -9.75 11.60 -3.19
C GLU A 234 -10.72 11.71 -4.39
N THR A 235 -10.67 10.76 -5.33
CA THR A 235 -11.35 10.86 -6.64
C THR A 235 -12.35 9.75 -6.94
N GLY A 236 -12.38 8.70 -6.13
CA GLY A 236 -13.11 7.47 -6.44
C GLY A 236 -12.40 6.58 -7.48
N LYS A 237 -11.22 6.97 -8.01
CA LYS A 237 -10.48 6.28 -9.08
C LYS A 237 -9.08 5.89 -8.63
N THR A 238 -8.62 4.73 -9.07
CA THR A 238 -7.25 4.26 -8.83
C THR A 238 -6.23 5.04 -9.66
N ALA A 239 -4.94 4.95 -9.31
CA ALA A 239 -3.87 5.59 -10.06
C ALA A 239 -3.85 5.18 -11.54
N ILE A 240 -4.05 3.89 -11.85
CA ILE A 240 -4.07 3.41 -13.23
C ILE A 240 -5.27 3.95 -14.02
N GLU A 241 -6.44 4.10 -13.40
CA GLU A 241 -7.61 4.72 -14.05
C GLU A 241 -7.37 6.19 -14.35
N LEU A 242 -6.69 6.92 -13.47
CA LEU A 242 -6.32 8.33 -13.71
C LEU A 242 -5.30 8.46 -14.83
N ILE A 243 -4.29 7.56 -14.90
CA ILE A 243 -3.35 7.49 -16.03
C ILE A 243 -4.11 7.27 -17.35
N HIS A 244 -5.05 6.33 -17.38
CA HIS A 244 -5.86 6.04 -18.57
C HIS A 244 -6.69 7.25 -19.01
N ILE A 245 -7.31 7.96 -18.06
CA ILE A 245 -8.08 9.19 -18.36
C ILE A 245 -7.17 10.27 -18.95
N PHE A 246 -5.97 10.47 -18.39
CA PHE A 246 -5.00 11.43 -18.91
C PHE A 246 -4.58 11.07 -20.34
N LEU A 247 -4.18 9.81 -20.59
CA LEU A 247 -3.79 9.33 -21.92
C LEU A 247 -4.89 9.52 -22.97
N VAL A 248 -6.13 9.25 -22.59
CA VAL A 248 -7.28 9.44 -23.48
C VAL A 248 -7.55 10.92 -23.74
N SER A 249 -7.32 11.79 -22.76
CA SER A 249 -7.41 13.25 -22.96
C SER A 249 -6.38 13.74 -23.97
N GLU A 250 -5.12 13.32 -23.85
CA GLU A 250 -4.05 13.66 -24.80
C GLU A 250 -4.36 13.07 -26.19
N ALA A 251 -4.86 11.82 -26.25
CA ALA A 251 -5.28 11.21 -27.49
C ALA A 251 -6.37 12.02 -28.21
N LYS A 252 -7.37 12.53 -27.48
CA LYS A 252 -8.41 13.38 -28.07
C LYS A 252 -7.82 14.65 -28.70
N ASN A 253 -6.91 15.31 -27.97
CA ASN A 253 -6.23 16.50 -28.48
C ASN A 253 -5.46 16.18 -29.77
N MET A 254 -4.65 15.11 -29.77
CA MET A 254 -3.84 14.73 -30.93
C MET A 254 -4.69 14.31 -32.16
N LEU A 255 -5.75 13.54 -31.93
CA LEU A 255 -6.67 13.09 -33.00
C LEU A 255 -7.41 14.24 -33.70
N LEU A 256 -7.63 15.36 -32.99
CA LEU A 256 -8.33 16.52 -33.52
C LEU A 256 -7.40 17.61 -34.07
N SER A 257 -6.21 17.76 -33.49
CA SER A 257 -5.27 18.83 -33.86
C SER A 257 -4.28 18.45 -34.96
N THR A 258 -4.24 17.18 -35.36
CA THR A 258 -3.27 16.68 -36.34
C THR A 258 -3.92 15.77 -37.40
N ASP A 259 -3.29 15.68 -38.57
CA ASP A 259 -3.73 14.74 -39.64
C ASP A 259 -3.26 13.30 -39.41
N LYS A 260 -2.75 12.99 -38.21
CA LYS A 260 -2.22 11.67 -37.89
C LYS A 260 -3.30 10.61 -37.87
N THR A 261 -2.89 9.41 -38.26
CA THR A 261 -3.72 8.21 -38.16
C THR A 261 -3.86 7.79 -36.70
N VAL A 262 -4.85 6.93 -36.42
CA VAL A 262 -5.05 6.36 -35.09
C VAL A 262 -3.83 5.56 -34.63
N ALA A 263 -3.16 4.85 -35.53
CA ALA A 263 -1.95 4.09 -35.21
C ALA A 263 -0.78 5.01 -34.85
N GLU A 264 -0.53 6.06 -35.64
CA GLU A 264 0.49 7.06 -35.33
C GLU A 264 0.23 7.77 -34.01
N THR A 265 -1.02 8.12 -33.73
CA THR A 265 -1.41 8.70 -32.43
C THR A 265 -1.11 7.75 -31.27
N ALA A 266 -1.41 6.46 -31.44
CA ALA A 266 -1.12 5.45 -30.42
C ALA A 266 0.41 5.35 -30.16
N TYR A 267 1.23 5.27 -31.20
CA TYR A 267 2.69 5.20 -31.05
C TYR A 267 3.28 6.47 -30.43
N LEU A 268 2.77 7.63 -30.80
CA LEU A 268 3.18 8.90 -30.24
C LEU A 268 2.82 9.06 -28.76
N LEU A 269 1.79 8.37 -28.30
CA LEU A 269 1.42 8.30 -26.87
C LEU A 269 2.14 7.19 -26.13
N GLY A 270 3.08 6.48 -26.76
CA GLY A 270 3.88 5.42 -26.14
C GLY A 270 3.19 4.06 -26.08
N PHE A 271 2.10 3.87 -26.80
CA PHE A 271 1.46 2.53 -26.91
C PHE A 271 2.21 1.67 -27.92
N GLU A 272 2.74 0.55 -27.48
CA GLU A 272 3.36 -0.44 -28.38
C GLU A 272 2.32 -1.18 -29.24
N ASN A 273 1.05 -1.19 -28.78
CA ASN A 273 -0.04 -1.95 -29.41
C ASN A 273 -1.24 -1.03 -29.72
N PRO A 274 -1.41 -0.53 -30.96
CA PRO A 274 -2.53 0.31 -31.35
C PRO A 274 -3.93 -0.32 -31.14
N PRO A 275 -4.16 -1.64 -31.31
CA PRO A 275 -5.40 -2.29 -30.88
C PRO A 275 -5.71 -2.16 -29.40
N TYR A 276 -4.70 -2.20 -28.51
CA TYR A 276 -4.91 -1.96 -27.08
C TYR A 276 -5.33 -0.51 -26.82
N PHE A 277 -4.64 0.45 -27.44
CA PHE A 277 -5.03 1.87 -27.39
C PHE A 277 -6.49 2.07 -27.81
N SER A 278 -6.90 1.49 -28.95
CA SER A 278 -8.27 1.66 -29.47
C SER A 278 -9.34 1.09 -28.52
N ARG A 279 -9.05 -0.05 -27.87
CA ARG A 279 -9.93 -0.62 -26.83
C ARG A 279 -10.03 0.26 -25.60
N LEU A 280 -8.87 0.77 -25.10
CA LEU A 280 -8.85 1.67 -23.97
C LEU A 280 -9.63 2.95 -24.28
N PHE A 281 -9.36 3.58 -25.42
CA PHE A 281 -10.05 4.79 -25.85
C PHE A 281 -11.56 4.59 -25.93
N LYS A 282 -12.02 3.46 -26.53
CA LYS A 282 -13.44 3.13 -26.59
C LYS A 282 -14.05 2.88 -25.23
N LYS A 283 -13.33 2.21 -24.32
CA LYS A 283 -13.77 1.98 -22.95
C LYS A 283 -14.03 3.30 -22.21
N GLU A 284 -13.11 4.26 -22.34
CA GLU A 284 -13.17 5.54 -21.61
C GLU A 284 -14.10 6.58 -22.25
N THR A 285 -14.32 6.51 -23.58
CA THR A 285 -15.09 7.53 -24.32
C THR A 285 -16.44 7.04 -24.83
N GLY A 286 -16.65 5.73 -24.89
CA GLY A 286 -17.80 5.08 -25.52
C GLY A 286 -17.66 4.92 -27.05
N PHE A 287 -16.65 5.53 -27.70
CA PHE A 287 -16.44 5.52 -29.14
C PHE A 287 -15.04 5.02 -29.49
N SER A 288 -14.90 4.37 -30.65
CA SER A 288 -13.56 4.14 -31.19
C SER A 288 -12.89 5.45 -31.58
N PRO A 289 -11.54 5.52 -31.65
CA PRO A 289 -10.82 6.73 -32.07
C PRO A 289 -11.29 7.27 -33.43
N ASN A 290 -11.57 6.39 -34.39
CA ASN A 290 -12.07 6.79 -35.70
C ASN A 290 -13.51 7.36 -35.67
N GLU A 291 -14.40 6.74 -34.89
CA GLU A 291 -15.74 7.27 -34.66
C GLU A 291 -15.73 8.63 -33.98
N TYR A 292 -14.84 8.77 -33.00
CA TYR A 292 -14.66 10.04 -32.27
C TYR A 292 -14.18 11.16 -33.22
N LYS A 293 -13.15 10.91 -34.04
CA LYS A 293 -12.63 11.87 -35.03
C LYS A 293 -13.71 12.31 -36.03
N LYS A 294 -14.50 11.36 -36.56
CA LYS A 294 -15.59 11.68 -37.47
C LYS A 294 -16.70 12.52 -36.81
N ARG A 295 -17.09 12.18 -35.60
CA ARG A 295 -18.17 12.84 -34.86
C ARG A 295 -17.87 14.31 -34.57
N VAL A 296 -16.67 14.61 -34.13
CA VAL A 296 -16.25 15.99 -33.83
C VAL A 296 -16.10 16.81 -35.12
N ALA A 297 -15.60 16.21 -36.20
CA ALA A 297 -15.53 16.85 -37.51
C ALA A 297 -16.93 17.26 -38.03
N PHE A 298 -17.95 16.43 -37.84
CA PHE A 298 -19.33 16.76 -38.19
C PHE A 298 -19.96 17.84 -37.31
N SER A 299 -19.65 17.85 -36.01
CA SER A 299 -20.18 18.86 -35.09
C SER A 299 -19.58 20.26 -35.35
N GLY A 300 -18.36 20.35 -35.84
CA GLY A 300 -17.72 21.61 -36.24
C GLY A 300 -18.26 22.25 -37.50
N GLN A 301 -18.92 21.48 -38.38
CA GLN A 301 -19.53 22.00 -39.63
C GLN A 301 -20.95 22.52 -39.44
N GLN A 302 -21.64 22.19 -38.33
CA GLN A 302 -22.99 22.67 -38.06
C GLN A 302 -23.05 23.96 -37.21
N GLY A 303 -21.90 24.47 -36.79
CA GLY A 303 -21.80 25.72 -36.00
C GLY A 303 -21.46 26.97 -36.81
N VAL A 304 -21.42 26.89 -38.17
CA VAL A 304 -21.15 28.02 -39.06
C VAL A 304 -22.22 28.00 -40.16
N ALA A 305 -23.44 28.34 -39.79
CA ALA A 305 -24.52 28.65 -40.70
C ALA A 305 -25.46 29.69 -40.02
#